data_b3dea4854a1d4e40e2e428f72b847673
#
_entry.id   b3dea4854a1d4e40e2e428f72b847673
#
_cell.length_a   1.000
_cell.length_b   1.000
_cell.length_c   1.000
_cell.angle_alpha   90.00
_cell.angle_beta   90.00
_cell.angle_gamma   90.00
#
_symmetry.space_group_name_H-M   'P 1'
#
loop_
_entity.id
_entity.type
_entity.pdbx_description
1 polymer ?
#
loop_
_entity_poly.entity_id
_entity_poly.type
_entity_poly.pdbx_seq_one_letter_code
_entity_poly.pdbx_strand_id
1 'polypeptide(L)'
;KPTANMAVNLIEAFGRKRAREVLETSFAQFQADRSVVGLAKGIREKQISLDGYAKSMECHLGDFFAYSSIRRELTDIEKLLSSGRARQERGKDIRQTKGRSEQERKLAELKVRMKTHPCHLCSHREAHSRLAERWWQLHRETQAIIDQIEGRTNLVASTFDKICSLLIELDYLTDKVDEDLHVTESGKMLARIYGERDL
;
A
#
# COMPACT_ATOMS: atom_id res chain seq x y z
N LYS A 1 17.74 0.00 13.21
CA LYS A 1 16.66 -0.80 13.83
C LYS A 1 16.39 -0.22 15.20
N PRO A 2 15.11 -0.13 15.65
CA PRO A 2 14.82 0.27 17.03
C PRO A 2 15.46 -0.72 18.02
N THR A 3 16.02 -0.21 19.11
CA THR A 3 16.57 -1.02 20.22
C THR A 3 15.68 -0.88 21.45
N ALA A 4 15.84 -1.78 22.44
CA ALA A 4 15.08 -1.73 23.69
C ALA A 4 15.35 -0.43 24.46
N ASN A 5 16.62 0.00 24.53
CA ASN A 5 17.04 1.25 25.16
C ASN A 5 16.39 2.47 24.48
N MET A 6 16.42 2.51 23.14
CA MET A 6 15.77 3.57 22.35
C MET A 6 14.25 3.62 22.60
N ALA A 7 13.60 2.45 22.70
CA ALA A 7 12.17 2.40 22.97
C ALA A 7 11.84 2.95 24.35
N VAL A 8 12.58 2.57 25.41
CA VAL A 8 12.37 3.09 26.75
C VAL A 8 12.56 4.63 26.80
N ASN A 9 13.63 5.14 26.22
CA ASN A 9 13.91 6.59 26.19
C ASN A 9 12.84 7.38 25.42
N LEU A 10 12.33 6.83 24.30
CA LEU A 10 11.27 7.47 23.53
C LEU A 10 9.92 7.44 24.26
N ILE A 11 9.59 6.33 24.94
CA ILE A 11 8.38 6.23 25.76
C ILE A 11 8.45 7.22 26.94
N GLU A 12 9.59 7.32 27.62
CA GLU A 12 9.77 8.26 28.73
C GLU A 12 9.62 9.73 28.28
N ALA A 13 10.13 10.07 27.09
CA ALA A 13 10.10 11.44 26.59
C ALA A 13 8.74 11.84 25.99
N PHE A 14 8.03 10.93 25.34
CA PHE A 14 6.92 11.28 24.44
C PHE A 14 5.63 10.47 24.66
N GLY A 15 5.64 9.38 25.41
CA GLY A 15 4.57 8.38 25.44
C GLY A 15 4.55 7.52 24.17
N ARG A 16 3.73 6.47 24.18
CA ARG A 16 3.72 5.43 23.09
C ARG A 16 3.39 6.02 21.73
N LYS A 17 2.29 6.76 21.62
CA LYS A 17 1.76 7.26 20.35
C LYS A 17 2.76 8.17 19.65
N ARG A 18 3.28 9.16 20.39
CA ARG A 18 4.21 10.14 19.86
C ARG A 18 5.61 9.56 19.61
N ALA A 19 6.06 8.63 20.44
CA ALA A 19 7.30 7.90 20.21
C ALA A 19 7.26 7.13 18.88
N ARG A 20 6.15 6.48 18.56
CA ARG A 20 5.93 5.80 17.29
C ARG A 20 5.97 6.77 16.11
N GLU A 21 5.26 7.91 16.19
CA GLU A 21 5.25 8.95 15.16
C GLU A 21 6.66 9.52 14.91
N VAL A 22 7.43 9.77 15.97
CA VAL A 22 8.81 10.25 15.89
C VAL A 22 9.71 9.23 15.17
N LEU A 23 9.57 7.95 15.47
CA LEU A 23 10.32 6.89 14.80
C LEU A 23 9.96 6.77 13.33
N GLU A 24 8.68 6.79 12.99
CA GLU A 24 8.21 6.73 11.60
C GLU A 24 8.75 7.93 10.81
N THR A 25 8.67 9.14 11.36
CA THR A 25 9.15 10.37 10.73
C THR A 25 10.67 10.39 10.58
N SER A 26 11.40 10.05 11.65
CA SER A 26 12.88 10.03 11.64
C SER A 26 13.42 8.96 10.69
N PHE A 27 12.76 7.80 10.60
CA PHE A 27 13.16 6.74 9.70
C PHE A 27 12.85 7.09 8.24
N ALA A 28 11.70 7.70 7.97
CA ALA A 28 11.37 8.24 6.65
C ALA A 28 12.40 9.30 6.21
N GLN A 29 12.79 10.19 7.13
CA GLN A 29 13.77 11.24 6.88
C GLN A 29 15.19 10.68 6.68
N PHE A 30 15.60 9.67 7.45
CA PHE A 30 16.89 8.99 7.28
C PHE A 30 16.98 8.20 5.97
N GLN A 31 15.88 7.59 5.52
CA GLN A 31 15.82 6.96 4.20
C GLN A 31 15.80 8.00 3.08
N ALA A 32 15.20 9.17 3.31
CA ALA A 32 15.23 10.28 2.36
C ALA A 32 16.66 10.71 2.00
N ASP A 33 17.60 10.69 2.96
CA ASP A 33 18.97 11.15 2.75
C ASP A 33 19.82 10.23 1.85
N ARG A 34 19.49 8.96 1.64
CA ARG A 34 20.38 8.02 0.91
C ARG A 34 19.80 7.24 -0.29
N SER A 35 18.51 7.01 -0.35
CA SER A 35 17.91 6.31 -1.51
C SER A 35 16.52 6.84 -1.91
N VAL A 36 15.84 7.52 -1.00
CA VAL A 36 14.48 7.98 -1.18
C VAL A 36 14.41 9.30 -1.94
N VAL A 37 15.47 10.15 -1.90
CA VAL A 37 15.52 11.33 -2.78
C VAL A 37 15.46 10.91 -4.24
N GLY A 38 16.20 9.85 -4.61
CA GLY A 38 16.14 9.27 -5.96
C GLY A 38 14.78 8.65 -6.27
N LEU A 39 14.18 7.91 -5.32
CA LEU A 39 12.86 7.31 -5.47
C LEU A 39 11.75 8.36 -5.50
N ALA A 40 11.81 9.36 -4.62
CA ALA A 40 10.84 10.46 -4.60
C ALA A 40 10.89 11.30 -5.88
N LYS A 41 12.10 11.57 -6.41
CA LYS A 41 12.27 12.20 -7.71
C LYS A 41 11.67 11.35 -8.82
N GLY A 42 11.98 10.04 -8.83
CA GLY A 42 11.42 9.08 -9.78
C GLY A 42 9.89 8.99 -9.72
N ILE A 43 9.29 9.03 -8.52
CA ILE A 43 7.82 9.07 -8.36
C ILE A 43 7.25 10.37 -8.95
N ARG A 44 7.88 11.52 -8.70
CA ARG A 44 7.43 12.80 -9.24
C ARG A 44 7.50 12.83 -10.77
N GLU A 45 8.57 12.32 -11.37
CA GLU A 45 8.70 12.22 -12.83
C GLU A 45 7.64 11.29 -13.43
N LYS A 46 7.38 10.15 -12.77
CA LYS A 46 6.31 9.24 -13.15
C LYS A 46 4.92 9.89 -13.02
N GLN A 47 4.70 10.69 -11.97
CA GLN A 47 3.43 11.40 -11.78
C GLN A 47 3.19 12.43 -12.89
N ILE A 48 4.20 13.19 -13.29
CA ILE A 48 4.12 14.12 -14.44
C ILE A 48 3.75 13.37 -15.73
N SER A 49 4.34 12.18 -15.93
CA SER A 49 4.03 11.34 -17.09
C SER A 49 2.59 10.80 -17.03
N LEU A 50 2.11 10.41 -15.85
CA LEU A 50 0.72 9.96 -15.63
C LEU A 50 -0.27 11.08 -15.95
N ASP A 51 0.01 12.32 -15.51
CA ASP A 51 -0.83 13.48 -15.79
C ASP A 51 -0.82 13.80 -17.30
N GLY A 52 0.32 13.65 -17.96
CA GLY A 52 0.44 13.79 -19.41
C GLY A 52 -0.41 12.77 -20.19
N TYR A 53 -0.38 11.50 -19.77
CA TYR A 53 -1.24 10.47 -20.37
C TYR A 53 -2.72 10.74 -20.09
N ALA A 54 -3.09 11.15 -18.87
CA ALA A 54 -4.46 11.49 -18.52
C ALA A 54 -5.03 12.60 -19.41
N LYS A 55 -4.27 13.68 -19.61
CA LYS A 55 -4.65 14.77 -20.54
C LYS A 55 -4.78 14.30 -21.98
N SER A 56 -3.86 13.43 -22.43
CA SER A 56 -3.89 12.90 -23.81
C SER A 56 -5.04 11.92 -24.06
N MET A 57 -5.69 11.44 -23.02
CA MET A 57 -6.88 10.58 -23.08
C MET A 57 -8.20 11.35 -22.99
N GLU A 58 -8.20 12.68 -22.90
CA GLU A 58 -9.42 13.47 -22.90
C GLU A 58 -10.24 13.20 -24.17
N CYS A 59 -11.46 12.72 -23.97
CA CYS A 59 -12.36 12.37 -25.05
C CYS A 59 -13.55 13.35 -25.11
N HIS A 60 -13.81 13.88 -26.30
CA HIS A 60 -14.94 14.81 -26.53
C HIS A 60 -16.33 14.21 -26.27
N LEU A 61 -16.42 12.87 -26.20
CA LEU A 61 -17.67 12.16 -25.95
C LEU A 61 -17.93 11.87 -24.46
N GLY A 62 -16.91 11.98 -23.61
CA GLY A 62 -17.05 11.73 -22.19
C GLY A 62 -15.74 11.30 -21.50
N ASP A 63 -15.85 10.80 -20.27
CA ASP A 63 -14.71 10.35 -19.48
C ASP A 63 -14.14 9.03 -20.01
N PHE A 64 -13.07 9.13 -20.77
CA PHE A 64 -12.39 7.95 -21.30
C PHE A 64 -11.68 7.14 -20.20
N PHE A 65 -11.29 7.77 -19.11
CA PHE A 65 -10.66 7.07 -17.99
C PHE A 65 -11.65 6.09 -17.34
N ALA A 66 -12.88 6.55 -17.08
CA ALA A 66 -13.95 5.69 -16.59
C ALA A 66 -14.25 4.52 -17.57
N TYR A 67 -14.27 4.80 -18.87
CA TYR A 67 -14.42 3.76 -19.91
C TYR A 67 -13.29 2.73 -19.86
N SER A 68 -12.04 3.18 -19.76
CA SER A 68 -10.87 2.31 -19.71
C SER A 68 -10.84 1.44 -18.45
N SER A 69 -11.31 1.97 -17.32
CA SER A 69 -11.45 1.24 -16.06
C SER A 69 -12.47 0.11 -16.17
N ILE A 70 -13.64 0.36 -16.79
CA ILE A 70 -14.64 -0.67 -17.05
C ILE A 70 -14.05 -1.78 -17.93
N ARG A 71 -13.38 -1.41 -19.01
CA ARG A 71 -12.73 -2.36 -19.94
C ARG A 71 -11.68 -3.22 -19.25
N ARG A 72 -10.90 -2.64 -18.36
CA ARG A 72 -9.89 -3.34 -17.58
C ARG A 72 -10.53 -4.33 -16.60
N GLU A 73 -11.50 -3.88 -15.80
CA GLU A 73 -12.21 -4.74 -14.85
C GLU A 73 -12.86 -5.93 -15.55
N LEU A 74 -13.43 -5.70 -16.73
CA LEU A 74 -13.98 -6.75 -17.58
C LEU A 74 -12.91 -7.79 -17.96
N THR A 75 -11.75 -7.33 -18.43
CA THR A 75 -10.62 -8.22 -18.81
C THR A 75 -10.11 -9.02 -17.61
N ASP A 76 -10.03 -8.41 -16.44
CA ASP A 76 -9.54 -9.06 -15.22
C ASP A 76 -10.52 -10.15 -14.74
N ILE A 77 -11.82 -9.89 -14.79
CA ILE A 77 -12.85 -10.90 -14.48
C ILE A 77 -12.84 -12.04 -15.51
N GLU A 78 -12.69 -11.75 -16.81
CA GLU A 78 -12.57 -12.78 -17.85
C GLU A 78 -11.37 -13.69 -17.64
N LYS A 79 -10.22 -13.13 -17.24
CA LYS A 79 -9.02 -13.90 -16.87
C LYS A 79 -9.26 -14.78 -15.65
N LEU A 80 -9.92 -14.25 -14.60
CA LEU A 80 -10.25 -15.02 -13.42
C LEU A 80 -11.18 -16.19 -13.74
N LEU A 81 -12.22 -15.96 -14.54
CA LEU A 81 -13.14 -17.00 -14.96
C LEU A 81 -12.49 -18.07 -15.84
N SER A 82 -11.59 -17.68 -16.75
CA SER A 82 -10.84 -18.61 -17.60
C SER A 82 -9.84 -19.45 -16.78
N SER A 83 -9.12 -18.85 -15.86
CA SER A 83 -8.19 -19.58 -14.98
C SER A 83 -8.93 -20.51 -14.01
N GLY A 84 -10.12 -20.13 -13.55
CA GLY A 84 -11.01 -20.96 -12.73
C GLY A 84 -11.53 -22.18 -13.49
N ARG A 85 -11.85 -22.05 -14.79
CA ARG A 85 -12.23 -23.19 -15.66
C ARG A 85 -11.12 -24.20 -15.77
N ALA A 86 -9.90 -23.77 -16.08
CA ALA A 86 -8.73 -24.64 -16.19
C ALA A 86 -8.39 -25.37 -14.87
N ARG A 87 -8.75 -24.81 -13.72
CA ARG A 87 -8.57 -25.43 -12.39
C ARG A 87 -9.65 -26.47 -12.08
N GLN A 88 -10.90 -26.21 -12.50
CA GLN A 88 -12.05 -27.11 -12.31
C GLN A 88 -11.91 -28.38 -13.16
N GLU A 89 -11.41 -28.28 -14.40
CA GLU A 89 -11.11 -29.41 -15.27
C GLU A 89 -10.04 -30.36 -14.69
N ARG A 90 -9.20 -29.86 -13.75
CA ARG A 90 -8.20 -30.64 -13.02
C ARG A 90 -8.72 -31.24 -11.70
N GLY A 91 -10.04 -31.26 -11.45
CA GLY A 91 -10.67 -32.00 -10.36
C GLY A 91 -10.52 -31.39 -8.95
N LYS A 92 -10.26 -30.10 -8.83
CA LYS A 92 -10.16 -29.40 -7.54
C LYS A 92 -11.28 -28.38 -7.36
N ASP A 93 -12.21 -28.71 -6.44
CA ASP A 93 -13.06 -27.84 -5.62
C ASP A 93 -14.49 -27.49 -6.09
N ILE A 94 -15.46 -28.13 -5.42
CA ILE A 94 -16.92 -27.88 -5.54
C ILE A 94 -17.38 -26.62 -4.76
N ARG A 95 -16.53 -26.03 -3.90
CA ARG A 95 -16.90 -24.88 -3.04
C ARG A 95 -16.94 -23.50 -3.73
N GLN A 96 -16.53 -23.41 -4.99
CA GLN A 96 -16.39 -22.11 -5.70
C GLN A 96 -17.59 -21.70 -6.57
N THR A 97 -18.69 -22.43 -6.58
CA THR A 97 -19.82 -22.17 -7.49
C THR A 97 -20.55 -20.85 -7.21
N LYS A 98 -20.71 -20.44 -5.94
CA LYS A 98 -21.39 -19.16 -5.60
C LYS A 98 -20.61 -17.93 -6.06
N GLY A 99 -19.29 -17.89 -5.82
CA GLY A 99 -18.45 -16.77 -6.25
C GLY A 99 -18.37 -16.63 -7.77
N ARG A 100 -18.45 -17.73 -8.50
CA ARG A 100 -18.41 -17.74 -9.96
C ARG A 100 -19.69 -17.15 -10.58
N SER A 101 -20.87 -17.51 -10.08
CA SER A 101 -22.15 -16.95 -10.54
C SER A 101 -22.21 -15.43 -10.36
N GLU A 102 -21.67 -14.91 -9.26
CA GLU A 102 -21.59 -13.48 -9.02
C GLU A 102 -20.60 -12.78 -9.97
N GLN A 103 -19.46 -13.41 -10.25
CA GLN A 103 -18.49 -12.90 -11.24
C GLN A 103 -19.08 -12.90 -12.66
N GLU A 104 -19.82 -13.92 -13.06
CA GLU A 104 -20.51 -13.98 -14.35
C GLU A 104 -21.59 -12.90 -14.48
N ARG A 105 -22.35 -12.63 -13.42
CA ARG A 105 -23.33 -11.53 -13.37
C ARG A 105 -22.62 -10.17 -13.50
N LYS A 106 -21.56 -9.96 -12.74
CA LYS A 106 -20.75 -8.72 -12.80
C LYS A 106 -20.16 -8.53 -14.19
N LEU A 107 -19.69 -9.59 -14.83
CA LEU A 107 -19.19 -9.56 -16.20
C LEU A 107 -20.24 -9.09 -17.20
N ALA A 108 -21.49 -9.62 -17.08
CA ALA A 108 -22.60 -9.22 -17.93
C ALA A 108 -22.94 -7.73 -17.74
N GLU A 109 -23.00 -7.26 -16.49
CA GLU A 109 -23.26 -5.86 -16.16
C GLU A 109 -22.17 -4.93 -16.74
N LEU A 110 -20.90 -5.28 -16.57
CA LEU A 110 -19.78 -4.50 -17.12
C LEU A 110 -19.81 -4.45 -18.65
N LYS A 111 -20.20 -5.53 -19.32
CA LYS A 111 -20.38 -5.55 -20.79
C LYS A 111 -21.47 -4.58 -21.24
N VAL A 112 -22.57 -4.51 -20.51
CA VAL A 112 -23.63 -3.54 -20.81
C VAL A 112 -23.11 -2.12 -20.57
N ARG A 113 -22.53 -1.83 -19.40
CA ARG A 113 -21.96 -0.52 -19.07
C ARG A 113 -20.91 -0.05 -20.09
N MET A 114 -20.04 -0.95 -20.54
CA MET A 114 -19.06 -0.65 -21.57
C MET A 114 -19.69 -0.26 -22.90
N LYS A 115 -20.72 -1.01 -23.35
CA LYS A 115 -21.40 -0.75 -24.64
C LYS A 115 -22.25 0.53 -24.61
N THR A 116 -22.84 0.87 -23.46
CA THR A 116 -23.67 2.08 -23.29
C THR A 116 -22.83 3.33 -23.01
N HIS A 117 -21.53 3.18 -22.74
CA HIS A 117 -20.67 4.31 -22.45
C HIS A 117 -20.44 5.17 -23.70
N PRO A 118 -20.55 6.51 -23.65
CA PRO A 118 -20.39 7.39 -24.83
C PRO A 118 -19.06 7.15 -25.56
N CYS A 119 -17.97 6.97 -24.83
CA CYS A 119 -16.65 6.74 -25.43
C CYS A 119 -16.51 5.40 -26.18
N HIS A 120 -17.51 4.50 -26.08
CA HIS A 120 -17.52 3.25 -26.86
C HIS A 120 -17.59 3.50 -28.37
N LEU A 121 -18.26 4.57 -28.77
CA LEU A 121 -18.41 5.00 -30.17
C LEU A 121 -17.34 5.98 -30.64
N CYS A 122 -16.35 6.29 -29.80
CA CYS A 122 -15.28 7.21 -30.16
C CYS A 122 -14.42 6.67 -31.31
N SER A 123 -14.24 7.45 -32.37
CA SER A 123 -13.40 7.10 -33.52
C SER A 123 -11.92 6.90 -33.14
N HIS A 124 -11.45 7.61 -32.10
CA HIS A 124 -10.09 7.50 -31.58
C HIS A 124 -9.97 6.52 -30.40
N ARG A 125 -10.98 5.67 -30.17
CA ARG A 125 -11.05 4.74 -29.04
C ARG A 125 -9.78 3.89 -28.89
N GLU A 126 -9.23 3.37 -29.99
CA GLU A 126 -8.03 2.52 -29.94
C GLU A 126 -6.77 3.31 -29.57
N ALA A 127 -6.63 4.54 -30.04
CA ALA A 127 -5.52 5.42 -29.64
C ALA A 127 -5.60 5.77 -28.15
N HIS A 128 -6.78 6.16 -27.68
CA HIS A 128 -7.01 6.42 -26.25
C HIS A 128 -6.80 5.15 -25.40
N SER A 129 -7.19 3.97 -25.88
CA SER A 129 -6.98 2.71 -25.17
C SER A 129 -5.49 2.39 -24.98
N ARG A 130 -4.65 2.63 -26.00
CA ARG A 130 -3.19 2.42 -25.88
C ARG A 130 -2.57 3.37 -24.86
N LEU A 131 -3.04 4.62 -24.79
CA LEU A 131 -2.60 5.58 -23.77
C LEU A 131 -3.06 5.15 -22.37
N ALA A 132 -4.30 4.68 -22.25
CA ALA A 132 -4.82 4.15 -20.99
C ALA A 132 -4.02 2.93 -20.49
N GLU A 133 -3.64 2.01 -21.38
CA GLU A 133 -2.81 0.86 -21.01
C GLU A 133 -1.44 1.29 -20.49
N ARG A 134 -0.80 2.27 -21.14
CA ARG A 134 0.47 2.85 -20.66
C ARG A 134 0.30 3.54 -19.32
N TRP A 135 -0.78 4.32 -19.15
CA TRP A 135 -1.10 4.95 -17.89
C TRP A 135 -1.25 3.92 -16.77
N TRP A 136 -2.02 2.86 -16.99
CA TRP A 136 -2.25 1.81 -16.00
C TRP A 136 -0.97 1.02 -15.66
N GLN A 137 -0.11 0.79 -16.63
CA GLN A 137 1.19 0.16 -16.40
C GLN A 137 2.06 1.04 -15.51
N LEU A 138 2.22 2.31 -15.87
CA LEU A 138 3.02 3.27 -15.13
C LEU A 138 2.47 3.52 -13.73
N HIS A 139 1.15 3.58 -13.59
CA HIS A 139 0.47 3.72 -12.28
C HIS A 139 0.79 2.54 -11.35
N ARG A 140 0.71 1.31 -11.85
CA ARG A 140 1.08 0.12 -11.06
C ARG A 140 2.54 0.13 -10.64
N GLU A 141 3.45 0.51 -11.53
CA GLU A 141 4.87 0.61 -11.21
C GLU A 141 5.12 1.68 -10.13
N THR A 142 4.44 2.82 -10.23
CA THR A 142 4.53 3.89 -9.26
C THR A 142 3.97 3.46 -7.91
N GLN A 143 2.80 2.82 -7.91
CA GLN A 143 2.17 2.32 -6.69
C GLN A 143 3.04 1.26 -5.99
N ALA A 144 3.66 0.34 -6.74
CA ALA A 144 4.57 -0.65 -6.16
C ALA A 144 5.78 -0.02 -5.45
N ILE A 145 6.29 1.11 -5.96
CA ILE A 145 7.37 1.86 -5.30
C ILE A 145 6.85 2.52 -4.01
N ILE A 146 5.66 3.12 -4.06
CA ILE A 146 5.02 3.74 -2.88
C ILE A 146 4.79 2.67 -1.80
N ASP A 147 4.18 1.54 -2.15
CA ASP A 147 3.91 0.43 -1.24
C ASP A 147 5.20 -0.14 -0.62
N GLN A 148 6.29 -0.16 -1.40
CA GLN A 148 7.59 -0.58 -0.89
C GLN A 148 8.16 0.39 0.16
N ILE A 149 7.98 1.69 -0.04
CA ILE A 149 8.39 2.73 0.92
C ILE A 149 7.54 2.61 2.19
N GLU A 150 6.22 2.54 2.05
CA GLU A 150 5.28 2.40 3.16
C GLU A 150 5.51 1.11 3.95
N GLY A 151 5.74 -0.01 3.26
CA GLY A 151 6.04 -1.29 3.90
C GLY A 151 7.30 -1.25 4.76
N ARG A 152 8.32 -0.48 4.37
CA ARG A 152 9.54 -0.27 5.17
C ARG A 152 9.27 0.57 6.42
N THR A 153 8.46 1.61 6.30
CA THR A 153 8.06 2.47 7.43
C THR A 153 7.21 1.67 8.43
N ASN A 154 6.23 0.92 7.95
CA ASN A 154 5.40 0.05 8.78
C ASN A 154 6.18 -1.04 9.50
N LEU A 155 7.26 -1.55 8.92
CA LEU A 155 8.13 -2.54 9.56
C LEU A 155 8.84 -1.96 10.79
N VAL A 156 9.25 -0.70 10.75
CA VAL A 156 9.89 -0.02 11.90
C VAL A 156 8.89 0.16 13.03
N ALA A 157 7.69 0.65 12.72
CA ALA A 157 6.62 0.79 13.69
C ALA A 157 6.21 -0.54 14.32
N SER A 158 6.03 -1.58 13.52
CA SER A 158 5.72 -2.94 14.01
C SER A 158 6.85 -3.52 14.88
N THR A 159 8.12 -3.25 14.54
CA THR A 159 9.25 -3.68 15.35
C THR A 159 9.27 -2.95 16.69
N PHE A 160 8.99 -1.65 16.70
CA PHE A 160 8.87 -0.86 17.92
C PHE A 160 7.73 -1.38 18.81
N ASP A 161 6.56 -1.66 18.26
CA ASP A 161 5.43 -2.21 19.01
C ASP A 161 5.77 -3.57 19.65
N LYS A 162 6.48 -4.45 18.93
CA LYS A 162 6.96 -5.74 19.46
C LYS A 162 7.97 -5.56 20.60
N ILE A 163 8.87 -4.59 20.48
CA ILE A 163 9.82 -4.25 21.55
C ILE A 163 9.07 -3.74 22.77
N CYS A 164 8.09 -2.85 22.60
CA CYS A 164 7.27 -2.37 23.69
C CYS A 164 6.52 -3.51 24.40
N SER A 165 5.91 -4.44 23.65
CA SER A 165 5.25 -5.62 24.23
C SER A 165 6.20 -6.48 25.06
N LEU A 166 7.40 -6.74 24.56
CA LEU A 166 8.43 -7.49 25.30
C LEU A 166 8.88 -6.72 26.56
N LEU A 167 9.03 -5.42 26.48
CA LEU A 167 9.43 -4.61 27.64
C LEU A 167 8.34 -4.52 28.72
N ILE A 168 7.05 -4.65 28.34
CA ILE A 168 5.94 -4.80 29.29
C ILE A 168 6.02 -6.16 29.97
N GLU A 169 6.24 -7.26 29.24
CA GLU A 169 6.40 -8.61 29.79
C GLU A 169 7.58 -8.70 30.76
N LEU A 170 8.66 -7.96 30.51
CA LEU A 170 9.86 -7.91 31.35
C LEU A 170 9.79 -6.87 32.48
N ASP A 171 8.63 -6.21 32.68
CA ASP A 171 8.39 -5.19 33.70
C ASP A 171 9.31 -3.93 33.60
N TYR A 172 9.79 -3.64 32.41
CA TYR A 172 10.49 -2.38 32.10
C TYR A 172 9.55 -1.25 31.70
N LEU A 173 8.38 -1.57 31.14
CA LEU A 173 7.28 -0.67 30.83
C LEU A 173 6.00 -1.16 31.49
N THR A 174 5.07 -0.25 31.77
CA THR A 174 3.73 -0.56 32.27
C THR A 174 2.68 0.25 31.52
N ASP A 175 1.53 -0.36 31.26
CA ASP A 175 0.33 0.23 30.65
C ASP A 175 -0.80 0.48 31.67
N LYS A 176 -0.52 0.30 32.96
CA LYS A 176 -1.52 0.34 34.05
C LYS A 176 -1.98 1.73 34.44
N VAL A 177 -1.40 2.79 33.86
CA VAL A 177 -1.69 4.19 34.21
C VAL A 177 -2.11 4.94 32.93
N ASP A 178 -3.29 5.56 32.95
CA ASP A 178 -3.82 6.48 31.92
C ASP A 178 -3.82 5.94 30.45
N GLU A 179 -3.95 4.63 30.24
CA GLU A 179 -3.98 3.96 28.93
C GLU A 179 -2.73 4.24 28.04
N ASP A 180 -1.67 4.84 28.61
CA ASP A 180 -0.39 5.05 27.93
C ASP A 180 0.73 4.20 28.56
N LEU A 181 1.86 4.07 27.88
CA LEU A 181 3.02 3.35 28.38
C LEU A 181 3.88 4.26 29.27
N HIS A 182 4.23 3.75 30.43
CA HIS A 182 5.11 4.41 31.38
C HIS A 182 6.35 3.56 31.66
N VAL A 183 7.46 4.22 31.92
CA VAL A 183 8.73 3.57 32.25
C VAL A 183 8.77 3.24 33.76
N THR A 184 9.02 1.98 34.09
CA THR A 184 9.21 1.53 35.49
C THR A 184 10.60 1.91 36.02
N GLU A 185 10.83 1.72 37.31
CA GLU A 185 12.18 1.95 37.90
C GLU A 185 13.23 1.03 37.25
N SER A 186 12.88 -0.22 36.94
CA SER A 186 13.75 -1.13 36.19
C SER A 186 14.00 -0.63 34.77
N GLY A 187 12.98 -0.04 34.13
CA GLY A 187 13.09 0.60 32.81
C GLY A 187 14.03 1.79 32.81
N LYS A 188 14.01 2.63 33.83
CA LYS A 188 14.95 3.75 33.99
C LYS A 188 16.39 3.30 34.13
N MET A 189 16.64 2.15 34.76
CA MET A 189 17.98 1.56 34.78
C MET A 189 18.39 1.07 33.39
N LEU A 190 17.51 0.41 32.66
CA LEU A 190 17.77 -0.01 31.28
C LEU A 190 18.08 1.19 30.37
N ALA A 191 17.38 2.31 30.53
CA ALA A 191 17.60 3.54 29.76
C ALA A 191 19.04 4.10 29.91
N ARG A 192 19.71 3.82 31.03
CA ARG A 192 21.08 4.28 31.34
C ARG A 192 22.17 3.33 30.85
N ILE A 193 21.80 2.13 30.42
CA ILE A 193 22.77 1.16 29.91
C ILE A 193 23.01 1.44 28.42
N TYR A 194 24.17 1.97 28.11
CA TYR A 194 24.64 2.11 26.73
C TYR A 194 25.40 0.83 26.35
N GLY A 195 24.81 0.03 25.48
CA GLY A 195 25.50 -1.11 24.90
C GLY A 195 26.39 -0.68 23.73
N GLU A 196 27.54 -1.29 23.57
CA GLU A 196 28.49 -1.03 22.44
C GLU A 196 27.85 -1.24 21.04
N ARG A 197 26.66 -1.84 20.97
CA ARG A 197 25.91 -2.08 19.74
C ARG A 197 24.90 -1.01 19.40
N ASP A 198 24.73 0.01 20.21
CA ASP A 198 23.76 1.10 20.02
C ASP A 198 24.37 2.36 19.39
N LEU A 199 25.63 2.29 18.95
CA LEU A 199 26.37 3.33 18.23
C LEU A 199 26.30 3.15 16.70
#